data_4f4471e7116840aa0a1705e00d7f3cfb
#
_entry.id   4f4471e7116840aa0a1705e00d7f3cfb
#
_cell.length_a   1.000
_cell.length_b   1.000
_cell.length_c   1.000
_cell.angle_alpha   90.00
_cell.angle_beta   90.00
_cell.angle_gamma   90.00
#
_symmetry.space_group_name_H-M   'P 1'
#
loop_
_entity.id
_entity.type
_entity.pdbx_description
1 polymer ?
#
loop_
_entity_poly.entity_id
_entity_poly.type
_entity_poly.pdbx_seq_one_letter_code
_entity_poly.pdbx_strand_id
1 'polypeptide(L)'
;MIRILAVTAILVIAPVVQAADDNRASKDVCMFPSQMAKAVMTQRQRGGSLAAQMEKIDSLEIQPVLKDLARKLAVAAYGVPAQSNENLQDAAITEFQNQTYLNCLKGTQ
;
A
#
# COMPACT_ATOMS: atom_id res chain seq x y z
N MET A 1 61.77 -7.02 26.24
CA MET A 1 60.39 -7.36 26.36
C MET A 1 59.56 -6.62 25.40
N ILE A 2 58.89 -7.30 24.68
CA ILE A 2 58.05 -6.74 23.69
C ILE A 2 56.65 -6.67 24.13
N ARG A 3 56.11 -5.55 23.94
CA ARG A 3 54.69 -5.41 24.18
C ARG A 3 54.02 -5.25 22.90
N ILE A 4 53.19 -6.11 22.65
CA ILE A 4 52.37 -6.03 21.49
C ILE A 4 51.03 -5.51 21.88
N LEU A 5 50.77 -4.36 21.41
CA LEU A 5 49.48 -3.79 21.63
C LEU A 5 48.63 -4.14 20.48
N ALA A 6 47.76 -5.02 20.69
CA ALA A 6 46.74 -5.28 19.70
C ALA A 6 45.74 -4.17 19.78
N VAL A 7 45.83 -3.33 18.82
CA VAL A 7 44.80 -2.32 18.67
C VAL A 7 43.67 -2.97 17.93
N THR A 8 42.67 -3.30 18.64
CA THR A 8 41.46 -3.76 18.01
C THR A 8 40.71 -2.56 17.54
N ALA A 9 40.72 -2.36 16.29
CA ALA A 9 39.86 -1.37 15.71
C ALA A 9 38.44 -1.90 15.76
N ILE A 10 37.64 -1.29 16.55
CA ILE A 10 36.24 -1.64 16.60
C ILE A 10 35.56 -0.84 15.53
N LEU A 11 35.13 -1.54 14.52
CA LEU A 11 34.32 -0.92 13.52
C LEU A 11 32.91 -0.83 14.03
N VAL A 12 32.51 0.36 14.31
CA VAL A 12 31.13 0.62 14.63
C VAL A 12 30.42 0.85 13.33
N ILE A 13 29.56 -0.09 13.00
CA ILE A 13 28.76 0.06 11.80
C ILE A 13 27.61 0.99 12.11
N ALA A 14 27.59 2.07 11.38
CA ALA A 14 26.54 3.07 11.58
C ALA A 14 25.18 2.49 11.21
N PRO A 15 24.13 2.86 11.93
CA PRO A 15 22.78 2.35 11.68
C PRO A 15 22.07 3.03 10.50
N VAL A 16 22.84 3.59 9.57
CA VAL A 16 22.24 4.28 8.43
C VAL A 16 21.35 3.36 7.61
N VAL A 17 21.69 2.08 7.58
CA VAL A 17 20.91 1.08 6.84
C VAL A 17 19.51 0.93 7.43
N GLN A 18 19.36 1.10 8.73
CA GLN A 18 18.07 0.98 9.36
C GLN A 18 17.10 2.08 8.93
N ALA A 19 17.59 3.30 8.77
CA ALA A 19 16.75 4.41 8.30
C ALA A 19 16.25 4.14 6.88
N ALA A 20 17.10 3.59 6.02
CA ALA A 20 16.70 3.21 4.67
C ALA A 20 15.68 2.07 4.68
N ASP A 21 15.85 1.11 5.58
CA ASP A 21 14.93 0.00 5.71
C ASP A 21 13.56 0.46 6.20
N ASP A 22 13.52 1.43 7.11
CA ASP A 22 12.26 1.97 7.60
C ASP A 22 11.47 2.63 6.47
N ASN A 23 12.14 3.41 5.61
CA ASN A 23 11.50 3.99 4.45
C ASN A 23 10.98 2.94 3.47
N ARG A 24 11.76 1.89 3.27
CA ARG A 24 11.38 0.80 2.39
C ARG A 24 10.18 0.05 2.97
N ALA A 25 10.19 -0.21 4.27
CA ALA A 25 9.08 -0.89 4.93
C ALA A 25 7.78 -0.09 4.81
N SER A 26 7.85 1.24 4.96
CA SER A 26 6.68 2.10 4.80
C SER A 26 6.14 2.03 3.38
N LYS A 27 7.01 2.05 2.38
CA LYS A 27 6.60 1.94 0.99
C LYS A 27 5.98 0.58 0.71
N ASP A 28 6.58 -0.50 1.21
CA ASP A 28 6.07 -1.86 1.00
C ASP A 28 4.71 -2.03 1.67
N VAL A 29 4.55 -1.52 2.88
CA VAL A 29 3.28 -1.59 3.60
C VAL A 29 2.18 -0.86 2.82
N CYS A 30 2.50 0.27 2.21
CA CYS A 30 1.52 1.06 1.48
C CYS A 30 1.25 0.54 0.08
N MET A 31 2.08 -0.36 -0.45
CA MET A 31 1.83 -0.96 -1.76
C MET A 31 0.57 -1.83 -1.78
N PHE A 32 0.31 -2.58 -0.72
CA PHE A 32 -0.90 -3.40 -0.67
C PHE A 32 -2.18 -2.56 -0.75
N PRO A 33 -2.38 -1.54 0.09
CA PRO A 33 -3.55 -0.69 -0.04
C PRO A 33 -3.66 -0.03 -1.41
N SER A 34 -2.55 0.39 -1.97
CA SER A 34 -2.50 1.01 -3.29
C SER A 34 -3.00 0.07 -4.38
N GLN A 35 -2.52 -1.16 -4.38
CA GLN A 35 -2.95 -2.15 -5.37
C GLN A 35 -4.40 -2.56 -5.16
N MET A 36 -4.82 -2.68 -3.93
CA MET A 36 -6.22 -2.98 -3.61
C MET A 36 -7.13 -1.85 -4.08
N ALA A 37 -6.72 -0.59 -3.89
CA ALA A 37 -7.46 0.56 -4.36
C ALA A 37 -7.63 0.53 -5.88
N LYS A 38 -6.56 0.20 -6.60
CA LYS A 38 -6.62 0.04 -8.05
C LYS A 38 -7.63 -1.03 -8.44
N ALA A 39 -7.60 -2.16 -7.77
CA ALA A 39 -8.49 -3.28 -8.10
C ALA A 39 -9.95 -2.93 -7.87
N VAL A 40 -10.29 -2.35 -6.72
CA VAL A 40 -11.70 -2.04 -6.41
C VAL A 40 -12.22 -0.91 -7.30
N MET A 41 -11.41 0.10 -7.57
CA MET A 41 -11.84 1.19 -8.46
C MET A 41 -11.97 0.72 -9.90
N THR A 42 -11.10 -0.18 -10.35
CA THR A 42 -11.22 -0.80 -11.67
C THR A 42 -12.58 -1.48 -11.81
N GLN A 43 -12.98 -2.26 -10.82
CA GLN A 43 -14.27 -2.93 -10.86
C GLN A 43 -15.42 -1.92 -10.84
N ARG A 44 -15.30 -0.87 -10.03
CA ARG A 44 -16.31 0.19 -10.00
C ARG A 44 -16.48 0.82 -11.37
N GLN A 45 -15.39 1.20 -11.99
CA GLN A 45 -15.43 1.89 -13.29
C GLN A 45 -15.88 0.98 -14.42
N ARG A 46 -15.66 -0.32 -14.31
CA ARG A 46 -16.00 -1.30 -15.34
C ARG A 46 -17.37 -1.97 -15.11
N GLY A 47 -18.15 -1.46 -14.17
CA GLY A 47 -19.53 -1.89 -13.97
C GLY A 47 -19.75 -3.05 -13.02
N GLY A 48 -18.72 -3.47 -12.30
CA GLY A 48 -18.90 -4.49 -11.27
C GLY A 48 -19.71 -3.96 -10.10
N SER A 49 -20.49 -4.84 -9.44
CA SER A 49 -21.30 -4.43 -8.31
C SER A 49 -20.49 -4.41 -7.01
N LEU A 50 -20.90 -3.58 -6.06
CA LEU A 50 -20.28 -3.54 -4.75
C LEU A 50 -20.47 -4.89 -4.02
N ALA A 51 -21.63 -5.50 -4.16
CA ALA A 51 -21.90 -6.78 -3.53
C ALA A 51 -20.92 -7.86 -4.02
N ALA A 52 -20.67 -7.92 -5.33
CA ALA A 52 -19.71 -8.86 -5.89
C ALA A 52 -18.29 -8.58 -5.39
N GLN A 53 -17.93 -7.30 -5.25
CA GLN A 53 -16.64 -6.93 -4.68
C GLN A 53 -16.50 -7.41 -3.24
N MET A 54 -17.54 -7.24 -2.44
CA MET A 54 -17.51 -7.67 -1.04
C MET A 54 -17.35 -9.20 -0.92
N GLU A 55 -18.06 -9.95 -1.76
CA GLU A 55 -17.90 -11.40 -1.77
C GLU A 55 -16.46 -11.80 -2.14
N LYS A 56 -15.90 -11.15 -3.12
CA LYS A 56 -14.54 -11.44 -3.55
C LYS A 56 -13.52 -11.12 -2.45
N ILE A 57 -13.70 -10.00 -1.77
CA ILE A 57 -12.83 -9.62 -0.67
C ILE A 57 -12.94 -10.64 0.47
N ASP A 58 -14.15 -11.04 0.81
CA ASP A 58 -14.39 -12.02 1.87
C ASP A 58 -13.76 -13.37 1.58
N SER A 59 -13.61 -13.72 0.31
CA SER A 59 -13.00 -14.99 -0.10
C SER A 59 -11.47 -14.95 -0.10
N LEU A 60 -10.87 -13.79 0.07
CA LEU A 60 -9.40 -13.69 0.09
C LEU A 60 -8.83 -14.27 1.39
N GLU A 61 -7.74 -15.01 1.24
CA GLU A 61 -7.03 -15.57 2.38
C GLU A 61 -5.98 -14.59 2.87
N ILE A 62 -6.44 -13.52 3.48
CA ILE A 62 -5.59 -12.46 4.02
C ILE A 62 -5.98 -12.17 5.46
N GLN A 63 -5.14 -11.43 6.16
CA GLN A 63 -5.41 -11.08 7.54
C GLN A 63 -6.67 -10.24 7.67
N PRO A 64 -7.43 -10.41 8.78
CA PRO A 64 -8.69 -9.67 8.96
C PRO A 64 -8.54 -8.15 8.85
N VAL A 65 -7.44 -7.58 9.32
CA VAL A 65 -7.22 -6.14 9.21
C VAL A 65 -7.10 -5.71 7.76
N LEU A 66 -6.53 -6.55 6.91
CA LEU A 66 -6.40 -6.26 5.48
C LEU A 66 -7.74 -6.42 4.77
N LYS A 67 -8.56 -7.37 5.18
CA LYS A 67 -9.92 -7.50 4.65
C LYS A 67 -10.75 -6.26 4.98
N ASP A 68 -10.66 -5.78 6.21
CA ASP A 68 -11.39 -4.57 6.60
C ASP A 68 -10.95 -3.37 5.79
N LEU A 69 -9.66 -3.24 5.55
CA LEU A 69 -9.13 -2.17 4.71
C LEU A 69 -9.67 -2.29 3.28
N ALA A 70 -9.65 -3.49 2.72
CA ALA A 70 -10.17 -3.73 1.37
C ALA A 70 -11.65 -3.38 1.27
N ARG A 71 -12.46 -3.74 2.27
CA ARG A 71 -13.87 -3.38 2.31
C ARG A 71 -14.07 -1.88 2.35
N LYS A 72 -13.30 -1.18 3.17
CA LYS A 72 -13.38 0.29 3.25
C LYS A 72 -13.01 0.93 1.93
N LEU A 73 -11.98 0.42 1.27
CA LEU A 73 -11.58 0.92 -0.04
C LEU A 73 -12.67 0.67 -1.08
N ALA A 74 -13.32 -0.49 -1.04
CA ALA A 74 -14.41 -0.80 -1.95
C ALA A 74 -15.57 0.17 -1.75
N VAL A 75 -15.97 0.42 -0.52
CA VAL A 75 -17.04 1.39 -0.22
C VAL A 75 -16.67 2.77 -0.73
N ALA A 76 -15.44 3.20 -0.47
CA ALA A 76 -14.96 4.51 -0.95
C ALA A 76 -14.96 4.59 -2.47
N ALA A 77 -14.55 3.52 -3.15
CA ALA A 77 -14.53 3.48 -4.61
C ALA A 77 -15.93 3.64 -5.20
N TYR A 78 -16.92 3.03 -4.57
CA TYR A 78 -18.30 3.13 -5.06
C TYR A 78 -18.95 4.47 -4.72
N GLY A 79 -18.29 5.31 -3.93
CA GLY A 79 -18.65 6.71 -3.76
C GLY A 79 -18.17 7.59 -4.90
N VAL A 80 -17.26 7.09 -5.73
CA VAL A 80 -16.76 7.82 -6.90
C VAL A 80 -17.66 7.50 -8.10
N PRO A 81 -18.07 8.50 -8.88
CA PRO A 81 -18.91 8.23 -10.05
C PRO A 81 -18.21 7.35 -11.07
N ALA A 82 -18.97 6.44 -11.67
CA ALA A 82 -18.51 5.67 -12.82
C ALA A 82 -18.47 6.57 -14.04
N GLN A 83 -17.35 6.57 -14.74
CA GLN A 83 -17.17 7.40 -15.92
C GLN A 83 -17.65 6.68 -17.18
N SER A 84 -18.03 7.45 -18.19
CA SER A 84 -18.62 6.90 -19.40
C SER A 84 -17.60 6.49 -20.45
N ASN A 85 -16.36 6.98 -20.38
CA ASN A 85 -15.35 6.60 -21.35
C ASN A 85 -14.09 6.08 -20.65
N GLU A 86 -13.32 5.32 -21.42
CA GLU A 86 -12.17 4.61 -20.89
C GLU A 86 -11.09 5.54 -20.33
N ASN A 87 -10.84 6.65 -21.00
CA ASN A 87 -9.81 7.58 -20.53
C ASN A 87 -10.15 8.17 -19.18
N LEU A 88 -11.41 8.55 -18.96
CA LEU A 88 -11.86 9.06 -17.68
C LEU A 88 -11.91 7.97 -16.62
N GLN A 89 -12.24 6.74 -17.02
CA GLN A 89 -12.18 5.60 -16.11
C GLN A 89 -10.76 5.36 -15.61
N ASP A 90 -9.80 5.36 -16.53
CA ASP A 90 -8.39 5.17 -16.18
C ASP A 90 -7.87 6.28 -15.28
N ALA A 91 -8.30 7.52 -15.55
CA ALA A 91 -7.92 8.65 -14.70
C ALA A 91 -8.48 8.48 -13.27
N ALA A 92 -9.73 8.05 -13.14
CA ALA A 92 -10.36 7.82 -11.84
C ALA A 92 -9.64 6.70 -11.08
N ILE A 93 -9.27 5.64 -11.77
CA ILE A 93 -8.53 4.51 -11.18
C ILE A 93 -7.17 4.98 -10.65
N THR A 94 -6.43 5.70 -11.48
CA THR A 94 -5.10 6.20 -11.11
C THR A 94 -5.19 7.17 -9.94
N GLU A 95 -6.13 8.09 -9.97
CA GLU A 95 -6.28 9.07 -8.90
C GLU A 95 -6.65 8.40 -7.57
N PHE A 96 -7.57 7.46 -7.59
CA PHE A 96 -7.96 6.75 -6.39
C PHE A 96 -6.79 5.96 -5.81
N GLN A 97 -6.03 5.30 -6.66
CA GLN A 97 -4.83 4.57 -6.26
C GLN A 97 -3.80 5.49 -5.64
N ASN A 98 -3.55 6.64 -6.28
CA ASN A 98 -2.56 7.61 -5.79
C ASN A 98 -2.98 8.20 -4.45
N GLN A 99 -4.25 8.55 -4.29
CA GLN A 99 -4.74 9.08 -3.03
C GLN A 99 -4.62 8.07 -1.89
N THR A 100 -4.94 6.82 -2.17
CA THR A 100 -4.80 5.76 -1.18
C THR A 100 -3.35 5.59 -0.77
N TYR A 101 -2.44 5.55 -1.73
CA TYR A 101 -1.02 5.42 -1.47
C TYR A 101 -0.49 6.59 -0.65
N LEU A 102 -0.84 7.80 -1.07
CA LEU A 102 -0.41 9.02 -0.39
C LEU A 102 -0.93 9.08 1.05
N ASN A 103 -2.19 8.75 1.26
CA ASN A 103 -2.77 8.74 2.60
C ASN A 103 -2.09 7.70 3.50
N CYS A 104 -1.77 6.54 2.94
CA CYS A 104 -1.03 5.52 3.68
C CYS A 104 0.35 6.03 4.08
N LEU A 105 1.08 6.63 3.15
CA LEU A 105 2.42 7.17 3.44
C LEU A 105 2.36 8.24 4.53
N LYS A 106 1.36 9.09 4.50
CA LYS A 106 1.19 10.12 5.53
C LYS A 106 0.88 9.52 6.89
N GLY A 107 0.11 8.46 6.91
CA GLY A 107 -0.26 7.79 8.15
C GLY A 107 0.87 7.01 8.79
N THR A 108 1.92 6.67 8.04
CA THR A 108 3.06 5.90 8.55
C THR A 108 4.23 6.78 8.97
N GLN A 109 4.14 8.07 8.83
CA GLN A 109 5.19 9.00 9.24
C GLN A 109 5.10 9.38 10.75
#